data_872eff56505538727921b5b495930bd4
#
_entry.id   872eff56505538727921b5b495930bd4
#
_cell.length_a   1.000
_cell.length_b   1.000
_cell.length_c   1.000
_cell.angle_alpha   90.00
_cell.angle_beta   90.00
_cell.angle_gamma   90.00
#
_symmetry.space_group_name_H-M   'P 1'
#
loop_
_entity.id
_entity.type
_entity.pdbx_description
1 polymer ?
#
loop_
_entity_poly.entity_id
_entity_poly.type
_entity_poly.pdbx_seq_one_letter_code
_entity_poly.pdbx_strand_id
1 'polypeptide(L)'
;GGKERYHSIKNALSSCSGDLIMIHDGVRPLVDNNTLDRCLNALKNNKAVVPYTKLKDSIRSLNGNKSISVVRKNYVSVQTPQCFEFNVINDAYQGEYQDLYTDDASVVEKKGIEIHLVEGNEENIKITTPIDLKVAHLLIKNAK
;
A
#
# COMPACT_ATOMS: atom_id res chain seq x y z
N GLY A 1 -14.93 4.98 10.35
CA GLY A 1 -14.30 3.70 10.64
C GLY A 1 -15.20 2.51 10.30
N GLY A 2 -14.72 1.30 10.50
CA GLY A 2 -15.46 0.08 10.25
C GLY A 2 -14.88 -1.08 11.07
N LYS A 3 -15.54 -2.25 11.00
CA LYS A 3 -15.12 -3.45 11.72
C LYS A 3 -13.70 -3.89 11.34
N GLU A 4 -13.38 -3.83 10.05
CA GLU A 4 -12.08 -4.12 9.48
C GLU A 4 -11.57 -2.90 8.69
N ARG A 5 -10.27 -2.88 8.30
CA ARG A 5 -9.72 -1.85 7.41
C ARG A 5 -10.55 -1.71 6.12
N TYR A 6 -10.93 -2.83 5.52
CA TYR A 6 -11.80 -2.90 4.35
C TYR A 6 -13.09 -2.07 4.54
N HIS A 7 -13.81 -2.27 5.64
CA HIS A 7 -15.07 -1.55 5.92
C HIS A 7 -14.84 -0.06 6.14
N SER A 8 -13.71 0.32 6.73
CA SER A 8 -13.34 1.73 6.91
C SER A 8 -13.12 2.42 5.56
N ILE A 9 -12.42 1.77 4.63
CA ILE A 9 -12.21 2.28 3.27
C ILE A 9 -13.52 2.32 2.48
N LYS A 10 -14.32 1.25 2.51
CA LYS A 10 -15.63 1.20 1.86
C LYS A 10 -16.54 2.36 2.29
N ASN A 11 -16.59 2.63 3.59
CA ASN A 11 -17.36 3.75 4.14
C ASN A 11 -16.80 5.12 3.71
N ALA A 12 -15.48 5.26 3.62
CA ALA A 12 -14.87 6.50 3.16
C ALA A 12 -15.13 6.75 1.67
N LEU A 13 -15.02 5.73 0.83
CA LEU A 13 -15.27 5.81 -0.62
C LEU A 13 -16.66 6.37 -0.95
N SER A 14 -17.69 6.04 -0.16
CA SER A 14 -19.04 6.56 -0.36
C SER A 14 -19.17 8.08 -0.20
N SER A 15 -18.17 8.73 0.43
CA SER A 15 -18.11 10.17 0.63
C SER A 15 -17.04 10.87 -0.21
N CYS A 16 -16.32 10.11 -1.05
CA CYS A 16 -15.31 10.62 -1.94
C CYS A 16 -15.89 10.88 -3.33
N SER A 17 -15.27 11.82 -4.05
CA SER A 17 -15.54 12.10 -5.46
C SER A 17 -14.25 12.52 -6.15
N GLY A 18 -14.20 12.43 -7.48
CA GLY A 18 -13.04 12.76 -8.29
C GLY A 18 -12.66 11.62 -9.24
N ASP A 19 -11.63 11.84 -10.04
CA ASP A 19 -11.19 10.86 -11.05
C ASP A 19 -10.17 9.86 -10.48
N LEU A 20 -9.33 10.34 -9.54
CA LEU A 20 -8.26 9.57 -8.91
C LEU A 20 -8.41 9.60 -7.39
N ILE A 21 -7.99 8.53 -6.74
CA ILE A 21 -7.94 8.43 -5.29
C ILE A 21 -6.62 7.83 -4.82
N MET A 22 -6.11 8.36 -3.72
CA MET A 22 -4.96 7.85 -3.00
C MET A 22 -5.39 7.41 -1.61
N ILE A 23 -5.17 6.15 -1.27
CA ILE A 23 -5.49 5.59 0.04
C ILE A 23 -4.18 5.43 0.81
N HIS A 24 -4.05 6.15 1.91
CA HIS A 24 -2.81 6.22 2.67
C HIS A 24 -2.99 5.84 4.14
N ASP A 25 -2.05 5.02 4.64
CA ASP A 25 -2.01 4.66 6.05
C ASP A 25 -1.65 5.89 6.90
N GLY A 26 -2.51 6.32 7.83
CA GLY A 26 -2.24 7.46 8.72
C GLY A 26 -1.02 7.27 9.64
N VAL A 27 -0.46 6.06 9.69
CA VAL A 27 0.76 5.71 10.42
C VAL A 27 2.03 5.71 9.53
N ARG A 28 1.99 6.30 8.34
CA ARG A 28 3.14 6.50 7.42
C ARG A 28 3.36 7.99 7.12
N PRO A 29 3.84 8.78 8.07
CA PRO A 29 3.91 10.23 7.91
C PRO A 29 5.06 10.72 7.01
N LEU A 30 5.89 9.84 6.46
CA LEU A 30 7.14 10.19 5.78
C LEU A 30 7.16 9.83 4.29
N VAL A 31 5.99 9.75 3.66
CA VAL A 31 5.93 9.65 2.20
C VAL A 31 6.48 10.94 1.57
N ASP A 32 7.39 10.80 0.59
CA ASP A 32 7.99 11.93 -0.10
C ASP A 32 7.22 12.33 -1.37
N ASN A 33 7.43 13.57 -1.82
CA ASN A 33 6.80 14.09 -3.03
C ASN A 33 7.20 13.30 -4.28
N ASN A 34 8.44 12.80 -4.34
CA ASN A 34 8.90 12.02 -5.49
C ASN A 34 8.11 10.71 -5.64
N THR A 35 7.76 10.05 -4.53
CA THR A 35 6.89 8.87 -4.53
C THR A 35 5.49 9.22 -5.02
N LEU A 36 4.90 10.34 -4.54
CA LEU A 36 3.60 10.82 -5.00
C LEU A 36 3.61 11.13 -6.50
N ASP A 37 4.65 11.81 -6.99
CA ASP A 37 4.80 12.13 -8.40
C ASP A 37 4.95 10.87 -9.27
N ARG A 38 5.72 9.87 -8.83
CA ARG A 38 5.82 8.57 -9.53
C ARG A 38 4.46 7.89 -9.61
N CYS A 39 3.70 7.86 -8.52
CA CYS A 39 2.35 7.29 -8.50
C CYS A 39 1.41 8.02 -9.48
N LEU A 40 1.35 9.34 -9.42
CA LEU A 40 0.50 10.15 -10.30
C LEU A 40 0.88 10.02 -11.78
N ASN A 41 2.18 10.01 -12.08
CA ASN A 41 2.63 9.84 -13.46
C ASN A 41 2.31 8.44 -14.00
N ALA A 42 2.44 7.39 -13.18
CA ALA A 42 2.10 6.03 -13.59
C ALA A 42 0.58 5.84 -13.79
N LEU A 43 -0.27 6.52 -13.00
CA LEU A 43 -1.74 6.49 -13.17
C LEU A 43 -2.22 7.05 -14.51
N LYS A 44 -1.42 7.83 -15.24
CA LYS A 44 -1.78 8.29 -16.58
C LYS A 44 -1.98 7.14 -17.57
N ASN A 45 -1.36 6.00 -17.34
CA ASN A 45 -1.39 4.83 -18.22
C ASN A 45 -1.84 3.55 -17.51
N ASN A 46 -2.14 3.60 -16.21
CA ASN A 46 -2.50 2.44 -15.39
C ASN A 46 -3.66 2.79 -14.46
N LYS A 47 -4.54 1.83 -14.20
CA LYS A 47 -5.73 2.02 -13.36
C LYS A 47 -5.46 1.90 -11.86
N ALA A 48 -4.38 1.21 -11.51
CA ALA A 48 -3.98 0.93 -10.14
C ALA A 48 -2.46 0.97 -10.02
N VAL A 49 -1.93 1.73 -9.06
CA VAL A 49 -0.49 1.94 -8.86
C VAL A 49 -0.17 1.85 -7.37
N VAL A 50 0.88 1.07 -7.05
CA VAL A 50 1.32 0.84 -5.68
C VAL A 50 2.82 1.08 -5.55
N PRO A 51 3.26 1.93 -4.61
CA PRO A 51 4.67 2.11 -4.32
C PRO A 51 5.22 0.92 -3.52
N TYR A 52 6.47 0.57 -3.77
CA TYR A 52 7.15 -0.54 -3.12
C TYR A 52 8.59 -0.20 -2.73
N THR A 53 9.13 -0.97 -1.79
CA THR A 53 10.57 -1.03 -1.50
C THR A 53 11.09 -2.47 -1.66
N LYS A 54 12.38 -2.60 -1.96
CA LYS A 54 13.04 -3.91 -2.05
C LYS A 54 13.25 -4.50 -0.66
N LEU A 55 13.06 -5.80 -0.54
CA LEU A 55 13.38 -6.50 0.72
C LEU A 55 14.88 -6.54 0.95
N LYS A 56 15.34 -6.23 2.15
CA LYS A 56 16.76 -6.24 2.53
C LYS A 56 17.17 -7.59 3.10
N ASP A 57 16.32 -8.21 3.89
CA ASP A 57 16.59 -9.48 4.57
C ASP A 57 16.26 -10.71 3.71
N SER A 58 16.84 -11.85 4.04
CA SER A 58 16.41 -13.13 3.51
C SER A 58 15.04 -13.49 4.05
N ILE A 59 14.14 -13.96 3.20
CA ILE A 59 12.76 -14.33 3.57
C ILE A 59 12.53 -15.82 3.39
N ARG A 60 11.57 -16.35 4.14
CA ARG A 60 11.13 -17.74 4.09
C ARG A 60 9.60 -17.80 4.02
N SER A 61 9.09 -18.67 3.18
CA SER A 61 7.67 -19.03 3.20
C SER A 61 7.40 -20.01 4.33
N LEU A 62 6.30 -19.80 5.08
CA LEU A 62 5.88 -20.69 6.17
C LEU A 62 4.72 -21.57 5.71
N ASN A 63 4.76 -22.85 6.11
CA ASN A 63 3.66 -23.80 5.93
C ASN A 63 3.54 -24.65 7.22
N GLY A 64 2.68 -24.25 8.12
CA GLY A 64 2.58 -24.77 9.48
C GLY A 64 3.95 -24.61 10.20
N ASN A 65 4.48 -25.71 10.73
CA ASN A 65 5.78 -25.73 11.42
C ASN A 65 7.02 -25.83 10.48
N LYS A 66 6.79 -25.87 9.17
CA LYS A 66 7.86 -25.96 8.16
C LYS A 66 8.09 -24.60 7.52
N SER A 67 9.33 -24.37 7.07
CA SER A 67 9.65 -23.18 6.29
C SER A 67 10.54 -23.51 5.10
N ILE A 68 10.36 -22.77 4.00
CA ILE A 68 11.10 -22.92 2.75
C ILE A 68 11.78 -21.60 2.40
N SER A 69 13.05 -21.63 2.00
CA SER A 69 13.72 -20.46 1.45
C SER A 69 13.08 -20.08 0.11
N VAL A 70 12.88 -18.78 -0.08
CA VAL A 70 12.36 -18.23 -1.34
C VAL A 70 13.35 -17.26 -1.97
N VAL A 71 13.25 -17.09 -3.27
CA VAL A 71 14.12 -16.18 -4.02
C VAL A 71 13.64 -14.74 -3.77
N ARG A 72 14.32 -14.01 -2.85
CA ARG A 72 13.95 -12.67 -2.39
C ARG A 72 13.66 -11.67 -3.52
N LYS A 73 14.41 -11.72 -4.63
CA LYS A 73 14.24 -10.80 -5.76
C LYS A 73 12.84 -10.85 -6.42
N ASN A 74 12.06 -11.89 -6.16
CA ASN A 74 10.71 -12.04 -6.69
C ASN A 74 9.64 -11.43 -5.76
N TYR A 75 10.07 -10.77 -4.68
CA TYR A 75 9.18 -10.19 -3.66
C TYR A 75 9.56 -8.74 -3.37
N VAL A 76 8.55 -7.94 -3.06
CA VAL A 76 8.72 -6.55 -2.65
C VAL A 76 7.88 -6.26 -1.41
N SER A 77 8.24 -5.22 -0.68
CA SER A 77 7.41 -4.69 0.39
C SER A 77 6.59 -3.53 -0.16
N VAL A 78 5.27 -3.67 -0.18
CA VAL A 78 4.37 -2.61 -0.66
C VAL A 78 4.19 -1.53 0.40
N GLN A 79 4.01 -0.32 -0.06
CA GLN A 79 3.74 0.85 0.78
C GLN A 79 2.38 1.46 0.43
N THR A 80 2.03 2.53 1.11
CA THR A 80 0.97 3.45 0.73
C THR A 80 1.57 4.86 0.53
N PRO A 81 0.91 5.76 -0.25
CA PRO A 81 -0.45 5.65 -0.78
C PRO A 81 -0.58 4.61 -1.89
N GLN A 82 -1.64 3.82 -1.85
CA GLN A 82 -2.07 3.02 -2.98
C GLN A 82 -3.04 3.86 -3.82
N CYS A 83 -2.81 3.92 -5.11
CA CYS A 83 -3.38 4.94 -5.98
C CYS A 83 -4.20 4.29 -7.09
N PHE A 84 -5.41 4.79 -7.32
CA PHE A 84 -6.37 4.15 -8.22
C PHE A 84 -7.17 5.18 -9.02
N GLU A 85 -7.65 4.79 -10.21
CA GLU A 85 -8.83 5.41 -10.78
C GLU A 85 -10.02 5.22 -9.81
N PHE A 86 -10.76 6.30 -9.53
CA PHE A 86 -11.83 6.25 -8.53
C PHE A 86 -12.90 5.20 -8.85
N ASN A 87 -13.34 5.11 -10.10
CA ASN A 87 -14.37 4.15 -10.50
C ASN A 87 -13.90 2.70 -10.31
N VAL A 88 -12.60 2.42 -10.55
CA VAL A 88 -12.02 1.07 -10.42
C VAL A 88 -12.04 0.60 -8.96
N ILE A 89 -11.55 1.42 -8.04
CA ILE A 89 -11.53 1.05 -6.62
C ILE A 89 -12.93 1.04 -6.02
N ASN A 90 -13.78 2.00 -6.39
CA ASN A 90 -15.15 2.07 -5.91
C ASN A 90 -15.96 0.82 -6.33
N ASP A 91 -15.82 0.37 -7.58
CA ASP A 91 -16.44 -0.88 -8.04
C ASP A 91 -15.87 -2.10 -7.32
N ALA A 92 -14.56 -2.15 -7.10
CA ALA A 92 -13.92 -3.26 -6.40
C ALA A 92 -14.48 -3.42 -4.97
N TYR A 93 -14.77 -2.33 -4.28
CA TYR A 93 -15.32 -2.31 -2.93
C TYR A 93 -16.84 -2.54 -2.83
N GLN A 94 -17.56 -2.74 -3.94
CA GLN A 94 -18.98 -3.15 -3.89
C GLN A 94 -19.15 -4.61 -3.44
N GLY A 95 -18.09 -5.42 -3.51
CA GLY A 95 -18.10 -6.82 -3.06
C GLY A 95 -18.22 -6.99 -1.55
N GLU A 96 -18.18 -8.25 -1.13
CA GLU A 96 -18.09 -8.63 0.28
C GLU A 96 -16.63 -8.72 0.72
N TYR A 97 -16.38 -8.50 2.02
CA TYR A 97 -15.07 -8.68 2.64
C TYR A 97 -14.59 -10.14 2.54
N GLN A 98 -13.31 -10.31 2.29
CA GLN A 98 -12.63 -11.60 2.32
C GLN A 98 -11.33 -11.49 3.14
N ASP A 99 -11.02 -12.51 3.94
CA ASP A 99 -9.83 -12.51 4.82
C ASP A 99 -8.49 -12.41 4.06
N LEU A 100 -8.50 -12.73 2.76
CA LEU A 100 -7.31 -12.59 1.90
C LEU A 100 -7.02 -11.14 1.47
N TYR A 101 -7.90 -10.19 1.76
CA TYR A 101 -7.68 -8.78 1.45
C TYR A 101 -6.72 -8.15 2.47
N THR A 102 -5.44 -8.12 2.13
CA THR A 102 -4.38 -7.56 2.99
C THR A 102 -4.20 -6.05 2.83
N ASP A 103 -4.57 -5.52 1.66
CA ASP A 103 -4.49 -4.11 1.29
C ASP A 103 -5.52 -3.75 0.22
N ASP A 104 -5.53 -2.49 -0.26
CA ASP A 104 -6.50 -2.02 -1.26
C ASP A 104 -6.20 -2.61 -2.65
N ALA A 105 -4.92 -2.84 -2.95
CA ALA A 105 -4.49 -3.45 -4.20
C ALA A 105 -5.06 -4.87 -4.35
N SER A 106 -5.02 -5.68 -3.29
CA SER A 106 -5.56 -7.05 -3.32
C SER A 106 -7.07 -7.11 -3.59
N VAL A 107 -7.83 -6.08 -3.19
CA VAL A 107 -9.26 -5.95 -3.50
C VAL A 107 -9.47 -5.69 -4.99
N VAL A 108 -8.65 -4.81 -5.57
CA VAL A 108 -8.70 -4.44 -7.00
C VAL A 108 -8.21 -5.58 -7.89
N GLU A 109 -7.13 -6.25 -7.49
CA GLU A 109 -6.58 -7.45 -8.17
C GLU A 109 -7.61 -8.57 -8.30
N LYS A 110 -8.44 -8.76 -7.27
CA LYS A 110 -9.53 -9.75 -7.28
C LYS A 110 -10.56 -9.49 -8.40
N LYS A 111 -10.65 -8.26 -8.89
CA LYS A 111 -11.49 -7.88 -10.05
C LYS A 111 -10.76 -8.06 -11.40
N GLY A 112 -9.55 -8.62 -11.40
CA GLY A 112 -8.76 -8.83 -12.62
C GLY A 112 -8.04 -7.59 -13.13
N ILE A 113 -7.90 -6.56 -12.29
CA ILE A 113 -7.16 -5.34 -12.62
C ILE A 113 -5.69 -5.54 -12.23
N GLU A 114 -4.79 -5.31 -13.17
CA GLU A 114 -3.35 -5.36 -12.95
C GLU A 114 -2.88 -4.21 -12.06
N ILE A 115 -1.98 -4.53 -11.12
CA ILE A 115 -1.36 -3.55 -10.23
C ILE A 115 0.01 -3.16 -10.78
N HIS A 116 0.16 -1.88 -11.12
CA HIS A 116 1.44 -1.34 -11.55
C HIS A 116 2.28 -0.91 -10.35
N LEU A 117 3.52 -1.39 -10.28
CA LEU A 117 4.43 -1.09 -9.18
C LEU A 117 5.37 0.07 -9.53
N VAL A 118 5.53 1.02 -8.61
CA VAL A 118 6.51 2.12 -8.70
C VAL A 118 7.43 2.12 -7.50
N GLU A 119 8.64 2.65 -7.64
CA GLU A 119 9.57 2.75 -6.52
C GLU A 119 9.03 3.75 -5.47
N GLY A 120 8.94 3.31 -4.22
CA GLY A 120 8.58 4.13 -3.06
C GLY A 120 9.80 4.84 -2.46
N ASN A 121 9.71 5.28 -1.20
CA ASN A 121 10.85 5.77 -0.44
C ASN A 121 11.05 4.98 0.86
N GLU A 122 12.30 4.71 1.20
CA GLU A 122 12.63 3.85 2.35
C GLU A 122 12.22 4.47 3.68
N GLU A 123 12.20 5.81 3.75
CA GLU A 123 11.79 6.57 4.94
C GLU A 123 10.28 6.47 5.21
N ASN A 124 9.47 6.08 4.21
CA ASN A 124 8.02 5.92 4.35
C ASN A 124 7.66 4.64 5.15
N ILE A 125 8.26 4.54 6.33
CA ILE A 125 8.05 3.43 7.27
C ILE A 125 6.63 3.45 7.85
N LYS A 126 6.10 2.26 8.16
CA LYS A 126 4.84 2.12 8.90
C LYS A 126 5.15 2.12 10.39
N ILE A 127 4.69 3.14 11.12
CA ILE A 127 4.88 3.25 12.56
C ILE A 127 3.89 2.31 13.26
N THR A 128 4.38 1.16 13.72
CA THR A 128 3.59 0.12 14.40
C THR A 128 4.15 -0.24 15.76
N THR A 129 5.42 0.10 16.02
CA THR A 129 6.11 -0.18 17.28
C THR A 129 6.77 1.08 17.85
N PRO A 130 7.11 1.09 19.16
CA PRO A 130 7.85 2.20 19.76
C PRO A 130 9.21 2.48 19.10
N ILE A 131 9.86 1.46 18.51
CA ILE A 131 11.12 1.67 17.80
C ILE A 131 10.90 2.42 16.48
N ASP A 132 9.82 2.13 15.76
CA ASP A 132 9.49 2.83 14.52
C ASP A 132 9.28 4.33 14.77
N LEU A 133 8.65 4.68 15.89
CA LEU A 133 8.45 6.09 16.28
C LEU A 133 9.78 6.80 16.54
N LYS A 134 10.74 6.12 17.18
CA LYS A 134 12.09 6.68 17.40
C LYS A 134 12.82 6.90 16.08
N VAL A 135 12.72 5.93 15.16
CA VAL A 135 13.31 6.03 13.82
C VAL A 135 12.66 7.20 13.06
N ALA A 136 11.34 7.30 13.05
CA ALA A 136 10.62 8.41 12.40
C ALA A 136 11.07 9.78 12.94
N HIS A 137 11.24 9.94 14.26
CA HIS A 137 11.74 11.18 14.85
C HIS A 137 13.15 11.54 14.37
N LEU A 138 14.04 10.56 14.22
CA LEU A 138 15.40 10.80 13.71
C LEU A 138 15.36 11.21 12.24
N LEU A 139 14.54 10.56 11.41
CA LEU A 139 14.40 10.90 10.00
C LEU A 139 13.88 12.33 9.81
N ILE A 140 12.86 12.73 10.58
CA ILE A 140 12.31 14.11 10.52
C ILE A 140 13.35 15.16 10.92
N LYS A 141 14.19 14.89 11.94
CA LYS A 141 15.23 15.83 12.37
C LYS A 141 16.31 16.03 11.33
N ASN A 142 16.63 14.99 10.56
CA ASN A 142 17.67 15.02 9.53
C ASN A 142 17.17 15.55 8.17
N ALA A 143 15.86 15.70 7.99
CA ALA A 143 15.24 16.24 6.78
C ALA A 143 15.18 17.80 6.76
N LYS A 144 15.63 18.45 7.83
CA LYS A 144 15.80 19.92 7.92
C LYS A 144 17.22 20.32 7.63
#